data_1b094c8fb8391ee184851b2df69ef922
#
_entry.id   1b094c8fb8391ee184851b2df69ef922
#
_cell.length_a   1.000
_cell.length_b   1.000
_cell.length_c   1.000
_cell.angle_alpha   90.00
_cell.angle_beta   90.00
_cell.angle_gamma   90.00
#
_symmetry.space_group_name_H-M   'P 1'
#
loop_
_entity.id
_entity.type
_entity.pdbx_description
1 polymer ?
#
loop_
_entity_poly.entity_id
_entity_poly.type
_entity_poly.pdbx_seq_one_letter_code
_entity_poly.pdbx_strand_id
1 'polypeptide(L)'
;MVCEMNISEQNEKVESNTSVDVHFTNDVVMHIPIEPVPKSRARITVRGGYARAYTPKKTADFENQVATFVRAFWGKREPITGPVMVEITVLRSRPKRLCRRKDPGHAIPCDTKPDLDNYVKAILDACEKAQIFTNGDQQVFSINAMKMWAPKGDSGSILVKVIP
;
A
#
# COMPACT_ATOMS: atom_id res chain seq x y z
N MET A 1 61.26 -42.16 11.28
CA MET A 1 61.10 -40.98 12.15
C MET A 1 60.09 -40.07 11.45
N VAL A 2 58.83 -40.25 11.76
CA VAL A 2 57.70 -39.58 11.10
C VAL A 2 57.25 -38.48 12.03
N CYS A 3 57.28 -37.28 11.53
CA CYS A 3 56.87 -36.07 12.28
C CYS A 3 55.38 -35.86 12.02
N GLU A 4 54.56 -36.13 13.03
CA GLU A 4 53.11 -35.79 13.00
C GLU A 4 52.94 -34.31 13.33
N MET A 5 52.43 -33.56 12.37
CA MET A 5 51.96 -32.18 12.59
C MET A 5 50.48 -32.22 12.94
N ASN A 6 50.21 -31.85 14.22
CA ASN A 6 48.87 -31.66 14.75
C ASN A 6 48.35 -30.29 14.30
N ILE A 7 47.34 -30.29 13.41
CA ILE A 7 46.64 -29.09 13.04
C ILE A 7 45.40 -29.01 13.94
N SER A 8 45.44 -28.15 14.92
CA SER A 8 44.30 -27.78 15.76
C SER A 8 43.33 -26.93 14.94
N GLU A 9 42.18 -27.48 14.67
CA GLU A 9 41.03 -26.78 14.09
C GLU A 9 40.52 -25.70 15.07
N GLN A 10 40.71 -24.45 14.72
CA GLN A 10 39.96 -23.34 15.34
C GLN A 10 38.67 -23.16 14.57
N ASN A 11 37.60 -23.76 15.06
CA ASN A 11 36.24 -23.45 14.63
C ASN A 11 35.86 -22.07 15.17
N GLU A 12 36.03 -21.02 14.38
CA GLU A 12 35.35 -19.74 14.61
C GLU A 12 33.87 -19.91 14.28
N LYS A 13 33.07 -20.02 15.33
CA LYS A 13 31.63 -19.88 15.29
C LYS A 13 31.30 -18.44 14.91
N VAL A 14 30.99 -18.19 13.65
CA VAL A 14 30.32 -16.96 13.24
C VAL A 14 28.85 -17.11 13.64
N GLU A 15 28.52 -16.58 14.82
CA GLU A 15 27.13 -16.39 15.23
C GLU A 15 26.54 -15.20 14.46
N SER A 16 25.87 -15.49 13.36
CA SER A 16 25.02 -14.52 12.66
C SER A 16 23.68 -14.40 13.38
N ASN A 17 23.67 -13.77 14.55
CA ASN A 17 22.44 -13.33 15.21
C ASN A 17 22.13 -11.90 14.79
N THR A 18 21.42 -11.74 13.68
CA THR A 18 20.70 -10.51 13.39
C THR A 18 19.24 -10.85 13.12
N SER A 19 18.58 -11.44 14.11
CA SER A 19 17.14 -11.40 14.19
C SER A 19 16.77 -10.02 14.75
N VAL A 20 16.42 -9.11 13.86
CA VAL A 20 15.77 -7.86 14.24
C VAL A 20 14.34 -8.22 14.57
N ASP A 21 14.07 -8.50 15.85
CA ASP A 21 12.70 -8.65 16.35
C ASP A 21 12.02 -7.29 16.35
N VAL A 22 11.40 -6.95 15.24
CA VAL A 22 10.60 -5.72 15.13
C VAL A 22 9.23 -6.02 15.73
N HIS A 23 9.04 -5.70 17.00
CA HIS A 23 7.73 -5.77 17.66
C HIS A 23 6.88 -4.58 17.23
N PHE A 24 5.99 -4.81 16.25
CA PHE A 24 4.95 -3.85 15.86
C PHE A 24 3.75 -3.99 16.82
N THR A 25 3.63 -3.09 17.79
CA THR A 25 2.59 -3.17 18.84
C THR A 25 1.32 -2.36 18.55
N ASN A 26 1.29 -1.55 17.47
CA ASN A 26 0.19 -0.62 17.18
C ASN A 26 -0.25 -0.62 15.71
N ASP A 27 -0.37 -1.80 15.10
CA ASP A 27 -0.86 -1.92 13.72
C ASP A 27 -2.27 -1.37 13.58
N VAL A 28 -2.49 -0.54 12.58
CA VAL A 28 -3.81 0.00 12.25
C VAL A 28 -4.28 -0.58 10.92
N VAL A 29 -5.34 -1.39 10.96
CA VAL A 29 -5.93 -2.02 9.77
C VAL A 29 -7.23 -1.33 9.42
N MET A 30 -7.34 -0.84 8.19
CA MET A 30 -8.52 -0.14 7.66
C MET A 30 -9.08 -0.89 6.45
N HIS A 31 -10.37 -1.24 6.48
CA HIS A 31 -11.11 -1.68 5.32
C HIS A 31 -11.95 -0.53 4.78
N ILE A 32 -11.62 -0.06 3.58
CA ILE A 32 -12.24 1.11 2.93
C ILE A 32 -13.16 0.60 1.82
N PRO A 33 -14.49 0.65 1.98
CA PRO A 33 -15.45 0.11 1.02
C PRO A 33 -15.70 1.10 -0.14
N ILE A 34 -14.64 1.51 -0.81
CA ILE A 34 -14.65 2.44 -1.94
C ILE A 34 -13.96 1.76 -3.13
N GLU A 35 -14.60 1.80 -4.32
CA GLU A 35 -14.00 1.27 -5.55
C GLU A 35 -12.68 1.98 -5.84
N PRO A 36 -11.56 1.24 -5.96
CA PRO A 36 -10.26 1.83 -6.16
C PRO A 36 -10.15 2.59 -7.48
N VAL A 37 -9.66 3.83 -7.44
CA VAL A 37 -9.38 4.66 -8.62
C VAL A 37 -7.88 4.95 -8.68
N PRO A 38 -7.21 4.63 -9.81
CA PRO A 38 -5.78 4.88 -9.95
C PRO A 38 -5.48 6.37 -10.07
N LYS A 39 -4.29 6.77 -9.64
CA LYS A 39 -3.76 8.11 -9.90
C LYS A 39 -3.68 8.35 -11.39
N SER A 40 -4.34 9.38 -11.86
CA SER A 40 -4.22 9.84 -13.23
C SER A 40 -3.11 10.86 -13.35
N ARG A 41 -2.42 10.87 -14.50
CA ARG A 41 -1.43 11.94 -14.78
C ARG A 41 -2.11 13.29 -14.71
N ALA A 42 -1.41 14.27 -14.13
CA ALA A 42 -1.86 15.65 -14.12
C ALA A 42 -2.09 16.13 -15.57
N ARG A 43 -3.17 16.85 -15.77
CA ARG A 43 -3.48 17.49 -17.05
C ARG A 43 -3.10 18.95 -16.99
N ILE A 44 -2.65 19.49 -18.11
CA ILE A 44 -2.32 20.91 -18.25
C ILE A 44 -3.48 21.60 -18.94
N THR A 45 -3.92 22.71 -18.39
CA THR A 45 -4.84 23.65 -19.06
C THR A 45 -4.16 24.99 -19.20
N VAL A 46 -4.40 25.67 -20.32
CA VAL A 46 -3.92 27.03 -20.55
C VAL A 46 -5.14 27.95 -20.51
N ARG A 47 -5.14 28.88 -19.53
CA ARG A 47 -6.19 29.89 -19.41
C ARG A 47 -5.55 31.26 -19.14
N GLY A 48 -5.90 32.24 -19.95
CA GLY A 48 -5.33 33.57 -19.83
C GLY A 48 -3.81 33.64 -20.06
N GLY A 49 -3.24 32.77 -20.92
CA GLY A 49 -1.79 32.73 -21.19
C GLY A 49 -0.95 31.95 -20.17
N TYR A 50 -1.54 31.44 -19.10
CA TYR A 50 -0.84 30.68 -18.06
C TYR A 50 -1.18 29.20 -18.10
N ALA A 51 -0.15 28.34 -18.10
CA ALA A 51 -0.29 26.90 -17.99
C ALA A 51 -0.50 26.50 -16.52
N ARG A 52 -1.56 25.75 -16.24
CA ARG A 52 -1.85 25.21 -14.90
C ARG A 52 -2.02 23.69 -15.00
N ALA A 53 -1.27 22.96 -14.15
CA ALA A 53 -1.49 21.54 -13.98
C ALA A 53 -2.64 21.30 -12.97
N TYR A 54 -3.49 20.32 -13.25
CA TYR A 54 -4.56 19.92 -12.35
C TYR A 54 -4.73 18.40 -12.32
N THR A 55 -5.12 17.87 -11.17
CA THR A 55 -5.51 16.46 -11.03
C THR A 55 -6.91 16.27 -11.60
N PRO A 56 -7.14 15.27 -12.48
CA PRO A 56 -8.47 14.97 -13.01
C PRO A 56 -9.49 14.73 -11.88
N LYS A 57 -10.70 15.26 -12.08
CA LYS A 57 -11.76 15.25 -11.08
C LYS A 57 -12.00 13.88 -10.45
N LYS A 58 -12.06 12.81 -11.27
CA LYS A 58 -12.28 11.44 -10.78
C LYS A 58 -11.24 11.00 -9.75
N THR A 59 -9.96 11.34 -9.98
CA THR A 59 -8.88 11.04 -9.03
C THR A 59 -8.98 11.89 -7.78
N ALA A 60 -9.24 13.19 -7.93
CA ALA A 60 -9.39 14.11 -6.80
C ALA A 60 -10.59 13.73 -5.91
N ASP A 61 -11.73 13.39 -6.50
CA ASP A 61 -12.92 12.95 -5.78
C ASP A 61 -12.65 11.65 -4.99
N PHE A 62 -11.98 10.68 -5.61
CA PHE A 62 -11.56 9.44 -4.95
C PHE A 62 -10.64 9.70 -3.77
N GLU A 63 -9.56 10.46 -3.97
CA GLU A 63 -8.62 10.82 -2.90
C GLU A 63 -9.32 11.51 -1.73
N ASN A 64 -10.28 12.39 -2.01
CA ASN A 64 -11.04 13.10 -0.98
C ASN A 64 -12.00 12.15 -0.22
N GLN A 65 -12.67 11.23 -0.92
CA GLN A 65 -13.55 10.24 -0.29
C GLN A 65 -12.75 9.30 0.63
N VAL A 66 -11.62 8.77 0.14
CA VAL A 66 -10.73 7.92 0.94
C VAL A 66 -10.16 8.70 2.12
N ALA A 67 -9.70 9.94 1.92
CA ALA A 67 -9.19 10.77 3.01
C ALA A 67 -10.24 11.04 4.10
N THR A 68 -11.49 11.28 3.69
CA THR A 68 -12.61 11.47 4.63
C THR A 68 -12.86 10.20 5.45
N PHE A 69 -12.87 9.03 4.79
CA PHE A 69 -13.03 7.75 5.47
C PHE A 69 -11.89 7.48 6.45
N VAL A 70 -10.63 7.63 5.98
CA VAL A 70 -9.44 7.42 6.79
C VAL A 70 -9.44 8.35 8.01
N ARG A 71 -9.76 9.63 7.83
CA ARG A 71 -9.85 10.60 8.94
C ARG A 71 -10.92 10.20 9.95
N ALA A 72 -12.11 9.79 9.50
CA ALA A 72 -13.18 9.34 10.37
C ALA A 72 -12.79 8.06 11.15
N PHE A 73 -12.11 7.11 10.49
CA PHE A 73 -11.60 5.90 11.11
C PHE A 73 -10.47 6.19 12.11
N TRP A 74 -9.56 7.11 11.73
CA TRP A 74 -8.45 7.53 12.60
C TRP A 74 -8.94 8.18 13.89
N GLY A 75 -10.01 8.98 13.80
CA GLY A 75 -10.66 9.61 14.94
C GLY A 75 -9.75 10.63 15.63
N LYS A 76 -9.54 10.43 16.93
CA LYS A 76 -8.70 11.30 17.77
C LYS A 76 -7.27 10.80 17.96
N ARG A 77 -6.84 9.78 17.19
CA ARG A 77 -5.46 9.30 17.29
C ARG A 77 -4.52 10.39 16.79
N GLU A 78 -3.39 10.52 17.48
CA GLU A 78 -2.32 11.40 17.02
C GLU A 78 -1.75 10.88 15.68
N PRO A 79 -1.27 11.78 14.81
CA PRO A 79 -0.55 11.38 13.61
C PRO A 79 0.70 10.57 13.96
N ILE A 80 1.01 9.58 13.13
CA ILE A 80 2.19 8.74 13.34
C ILE A 80 3.45 9.57 13.11
N THR A 81 4.40 9.44 14.04
CA THR A 81 5.75 10.01 13.93
C THR A 81 6.76 8.92 13.60
N GLY A 82 7.80 9.27 12.84
CA GLY A 82 8.86 8.32 12.48
C GLY A 82 8.57 7.49 11.23
N PRO A 83 9.40 6.49 10.92
CA PRO A 83 9.27 5.66 9.73
C PRO A 83 8.06 4.73 9.84
N VAL A 84 7.37 4.51 8.71
CA VAL A 84 6.13 3.72 8.63
C VAL A 84 6.24 2.68 7.53
N MET A 85 5.82 1.45 7.79
CA MET A 85 5.56 0.45 6.76
C MET A 85 4.06 0.42 6.43
N VAL A 86 3.72 0.28 5.15
CA VAL A 86 2.32 0.23 4.69
C VAL A 86 2.08 -1.02 3.85
N GLU A 87 1.03 -1.76 4.20
CA GLU A 87 0.54 -2.85 3.36
C GLU A 87 -0.78 -2.44 2.71
N ILE A 88 -0.89 -2.61 1.40
CA ILE A 88 -2.05 -2.18 0.61
C ILE A 88 -2.58 -3.35 -0.22
N THR A 89 -3.85 -3.72 -0.02
CA THR A 89 -4.54 -4.63 -0.92
C THR A 89 -5.63 -3.87 -1.67
N VAL A 90 -5.48 -3.81 -2.99
CA VAL A 90 -6.43 -3.17 -3.91
C VAL A 90 -7.36 -4.24 -4.47
N LEU A 91 -8.61 -4.25 -4.05
CA LEU A 91 -9.65 -5.14 -4.56
C LEU A 91 -10.51 -4.38 -5.59
N ARG A 92 -10.39 -4.73 -6.85
CA ARG A 92 -11.18 -4.14 -7.94
C ARG A 92 -12.46 -4.93 -8.17
N SER A 93 -13.56 -4.27 -8.46
CA SER A 93 -14.79 -4.95 -8.88
C SER A 93 -14.51 -5.88 -10.06
N ARG A 94 -14.94 -7.13 -9.92
CA ARG A 94 -14.67 -8.18 -10.91
C ARG A 94 -15.53 -7.98 -12.16
N PRO A 95 -14.95 -7.97 -13.38
CA PRO A 95 -15.73 -7.84 -14.59
C PRO A 95 -16.56 -9.11 -14.86
N LYS A 96 -17.74 -8.95 -15.45
CA LYS A 96 -18.69 -10.05 -15.74
C LYS A 96 -18.05 -11.27 -16.42
N ARG A 97 -17.07 -11.05 -17.33
CA ARG A 97 -16.34 -12.12 -18.03
C ARG A 97 -15.57 -13.08 -17.11
N LEU A 98 -15.26 -12.65 -15.88
CA LEU A 98 -14.56 -13.43 -14.83
C LEU A 98 -15.52 -13.89 -13.72
N CYS A 99 -16.83 -13.77 -13.90
CA CYS A 99 -17.85 -14.17 -12.94
C CYS A 99 -18.66 -15.39 -13.39
N ARG A 100 -18.14 -16.16 -14.37
CA ARG A 100 -18.82 -17.36 -14.87
C ARG A 100 -18.89 -18.44 -13.78
N ARG A 101 -19.80 -19.41 -13.93
CA ARG A 101 -19.99 -20.51 -12.96
C ARG A 101 -18.68 -21.25 -12.62
N LYS A 102 -17.82 -21.46 -13.61
CA LYS A 102 -16.53 -22.16 -13.49
C LYS A 102 -15.41 -21.33 -12.87
N ASP A 103 -15.55 -20.00 -12.82
CA ASP A 103 -14.49 -19.15 -12.30
C ASP A 103 -14.46 -19.22 -10.76
N PRO A 104 -13.29 -19.04 -10.09
CA PRO A 104 -13.18 -19.08 -8.63
C PRO A 104 -14.09 -18.05 -7.93
N GLY A 105 -14.67 -18.40 -6.79
CA GLY A 105 -15.50 -17.48 -5.98
C GLY A 105 -14.70 -16.45 -5.19
N HIS A 106 -13.49 -16.81 -4.75
CA HIS A 106 -12.59 -15.97 -3.95
C HIS A 106 -11.88 -14.89 -4.80
N ALA A 107 -11.18 -13.98 -4.14
CA ALA A 107 -10.35 -12.98 -4.81
C ALA A 107 -9.22 -13.64 -5.65
N ILE A 108 -8.95 -13.09 -6.84
CA ILE A 108 -7.91 -13.60 -7.75
C ILE A 108 -6.98 -12.47 -8.18
N PRO A 109 -5.71 -12.76 -8.52
CA PRO A 109 -4.77 -11.74 -9.00
C PRO A 109 -5.33 -10.96 -10.19
N CYS A 110 -5.06 -9.66 -10.22
CA CYS A 110 -5.45 -8.75 -11.30
C CYS A 110 -4.21 -8.29 -12.08
N ASP A 111 -4.05 -8.83 -13.29
CA ASP A 111 -2.93 -8.59 -14.21
C ASP A 111 -3.21 -7.51 -15.27
N THR A 112 -4.37 -6.86 -15.21
CA THR A 112 -4.78 -5.87 -16.22
C THR A 112 -4.51 -4.44 -15.74
N LYS A 113 -4.38 -3.52 -16.71
CA LYS A 113 -4.32 -2.07 -16.42
C LYS A 113 -5.54 -1.61 -15.60
N PRO A 114 -5.42 -0.56 -14.80
CA PRO A 114 -4.22 0.27 -14.55
C PRO A 114 -3.15 -0.43 -13.67
N ASP A 115 -1.94 0.12 -13.69
CA ASP A 115 -0.79 -0.43 -12.98
C ASP A 115 -0.94 -0.25 -11.46
N LEU A 116 -0.30 -1.12 -10.68
CA LEU A 116 -0.45 -1.16 -9.22
C LEU A 116 0.06 0.12 -8.55
N ASP A 117 1.20 0.65 -9.00
CA ASP A 117 1.82 1.88 -8.49
C ASP A 117 0.88 3.08 -8.51
N ASN A 118 0.04 3.20 -9.56
CA ASN A 118 -0.94 4.27 -9.66
C ASN A 118 -2.05 4.18 -8.60
N TYR A 119 -2.40 2.98 -8.15
CA TYR A 119 -3.34 2.81 -7.03
C TYR A 119 -2.66 3.12 -5.70
N VAL A 120 -1.45 2.61 -5.50
CA VAL A 120 -0.64 2.89 -4.30
C VAL A 120 -0.49 4.39 -4.10
N LYS A 121 -0.08 5.12 -5.16
CA LYS A 121 0.08 6.58 -5.10
C LYS A 121 -1.22 7.29 -4.73
N ALA A 122 -2.36 6.93 -5.33
CA ALA A 122 -3.64 7.55 -5.00
C ALA A 122 -4.07 7.31 -3.54
N ILE A 123 -3.77 6.14 -2.99
CA ILE A 123 -4.10 5.77 -1.62
C ILE A 123 -3.19 6.50 -0.64
N LEU A 124 -1.89 6.57 -0.90
CA LEU A 124 -0.93 7.32 -0.06
C LEU A 124 -1.25 8.81 -0.05
N ASP A 125 -1.55 9.42 -1.21
CA ASP A 125 -1.98 10.82 -1.30
C ASP A 125 -3.27 11.07 -0.47
N ALA A 126 -4.18 10.09 -0.41
CA ALA A 126 -5.37 10.19 0.42
C ALA A 126 -5.05 10.07 1.93
N CYS A 127 -4.12 9.20 2.30
CA CYS A 127 -3.64 9.08 3.69
C CYS A 127 -2.94 10.36 4.15
N GLU A 128 -2.12 10.97 3.28
CA GLU A 128 -1.49 12.27 3.53
C GLU A 128 -2.55 13.37 3.73
N LYS A 129 -3.55 13.45 2.84
CA LYS A 129 -4.69 14.37 2.99
C LYS A 129 -5.48 14.14 4.28
N ALA A 130 -5.55 12.90 4.77
CA ALA A 130 -6.17 12.56 6.04
C ALA A 130 -5.32 12.97 7.24
N GLN A 131 -4.06 13.36 7.03
CA GLN A 131 -3.11 13.79 8.07
C GLN A 131 -2.82 12.70 9.12
N ILE A 132 -2.74 11.44 8.69
CA ILE A 132 -2.36 10.34 9.58
C ILE A 132 -0.84 10.23 9.76
N PHE A 133 -0.06 10.93 8.93
CA PHE A 133 1.40 11.02 8.99
C PHE A 133 1.82 12.45 9.34
N THR A 134 2.76 12.61 10.26
CA THR A 134 3.26 13.93 10.68
C THR A 134 3.98 14.67 9.55
N ASN A 135 4.77 13.95 8.75
CA ASN A 135 5.60 14.49 7.67
C ASN A 135 5.14 14.02 6.27
N GLY A 136 3.88 13.58 6.12
CA GLY A 136 3.37 13.09 4.85
C GLY A 136 3.90 11.71 4.45
N ASP A 137 3.75 11.36 3.17
CA ASP A 137 4.07 10.04 2.62
C ASP A 137 5.59 9.73 2.59
N GLN A 138 6.45 10.73 2.79
CA GLN A 138 7.91 10.55 2.92
C GLN A 138 8.31 9.70 4.14
N GLN A 139 7.42 9.56 5.14
CA GLN A 139 7.64 8.67 6.28
C GLN A 139 7.55 7.18 5.91
N VAL A 140 6.95 6.87 4.76
CA VAL A 140 6.75 5.49 4.32
C VAL A 140 8.06 4.94 3.76
N PHE A 141 8.76 4.13 4.57
CA PHE A 141 10.03 3.52 4.16
C PHE A 141 9.85 2.16 3.47
N SER A 142 8.70 1.50 3.67
CA SER A 142 8.41 0.19 3.06
C SER A 142 6.95 0.10 2.64
N ILE A 143 6.71 -0.47 1.45
CA ILE A 143 5.36 -0.70 0.91
C ILE A 143 5.27 -2.14 0.43
N ASN A 144 4.29 -2.89 0.96
CA ASN A 144 3.86 -4.16 0.40
C ASN A 144 2.49 -3.99 -0.24
N ALA A 145 2.38 -4.17 -1.54
CA ALA A 145 1.13 -3.91 -2.24
C ALA A 145 0.72 -5.05 -3.18
N MET A 146 -0.58 -5.33 -3.25
CA MET A 146 -1.15 -6.28 -4.18
C MET A 146 -2.44 -5.74 -4.82
N LYS A 147 -2.67 -6.14 -6.06
CA LYS A 147 -3.86 -5.79 -6.83
C LYS A 147 -4.61 -7.07 -7.22
N MET A 148 -5.87 -7.14 -6.86
CA MET A 148 -6.70 -8.32 -7.06
C MET A 148 -8.08 -7.94 -7.61
N TRP A 149 -8.74 -8.88 -8.23
CA TRP A 149 -10.17 -8.85 -8.46
C TRP A 149 -10.89 -9.28 -7.18
N ALA A 150 -11.89 -8.53 -6.77
CA ALA A 150 -12.73 -8.86 -5.61
C ALA A 150 -13.38 -10.24 -5.76
N PRO A 151 -13.84 -10.90 -4.70
CA PRO A 151 -14.68 -12.08 -4.75
C PRO A 151 -15.91 -11.86 -5.64
N LYS A 152 -16.50 -12.93 -6.16
CA LYS A 152 -17.72 -12.80 -6.98
C LYS A 152 -18.85 -12.19 -6.16
N GLY A 153 -19.48 -11.17 -6.73
CA GLY A 153 -20.60 -10.47 -6.08
C GLY A 153 -20.19 -9.31 -5.21
N ASP A 154 -18.91 -9.20 -4.87
CA ASP A 154 -18.40 -8.11 -4.05
C ASP A 154 -18.05 -6.88 -4.89
N SER A 155 -18.26 -5.73 -4.30
CA SER A 155 -17.79 -4.44 -4.81
C SER A 155 -16.28 -4.30 -4.59
N GLY A 156 -15.65 -3.38 -5.31
CA GLY A 156 -14.27 -3.03 -5.07
C GLY A 156 -14.08 -2.37 -3.70
N SER A 157 -12.93 -2.61 -3.11
CA SER A 157 -12.56 -2.05 -1.81
C SER A 157 -11.03 -1.98 -1.67
N ILE A 158 -10.56 -1.37 -0.60
CA ILE A 158 -9.15 -1.22 -0.29
C ILE A 158 -8.92 -1.67 1.16
N LEU A 159 -7.89 -2.48 1.36
CA LEU A 159 -7.37 -2.77 2.70
C LEU A 159 -6.04 -2.02 2.84
N VAL A 160 -5.90 -1.25 3.90
CA VAL A 160 -4.67 -0.56 4.26
C VAL A 160 -4.29 -0.96 5.66
N LYS A 161 -3.09 -1.48 5.82
CA LYS A 161 -2.47 -1.72 7.12
C LYS A 161 -1.30 -0.77 7.27
N VAL A 162 -1.32 0.00 8.34
CA VAL A 162 -0.26 0.95 8.69
C VAL A 162 0.45 0.41 9.92
N ILE A 163 1.77 0.30 9.84
CA ILE A 163 2.65 -0.31 10.83
C ILE A 163 3.69 0.74 11.21
N PRO A 164 3.54 1.39 12.36
CA PRO A 164 4.49 2.38 12.87
C PRO A 164 5.85 1.82 13.21
#